data_53a440ab85e90500252428d89bfa9c04
#
_entry.id   53a440ab85e90500252428d89bfa9c04
#
_cell.length_a   1.000
_cell.length_b   1.000
_cell.length_c   1.000
_cell.angle_alpha   90.00
_cell.angle_beta   90.00
_cell.angle_gamma   90.00
#
_symmetry.space_group_name_H-M   'P 1'
#
loop_
_entity.id
_entity.type
_entity.pdbx_description
1 polymer ?
#
loop_
_entity_poly.entity_id
_entity_poly.type
_entity_poly.pdbx_seq_one_letter_code
_entity_poly.pdbx_strand_id
1 'polypeptide(L)'
;MRILYLVALLVLSKSAYGMGTAQDCARMFVDTERLACYDVLFQPKEEEKDEKELPIVWEYINHNGRDVLTIIGQDNVLTRNGAAQADLHIGCIDDQISIYLDFFKRMDINGYGYQKVFYKVDDRVLKMMKMSLSRSQKMIGVWETDMTKPVITDLIEGDELVIRAVQANHEISIATFDVRGLKKAIRPIANECGATS
;
A
#
# COMPACT_ATOMS: atom_id res chain seq x y z
N MET A 1 36.12 40.10 40.75
CA MET A 1 34.94 39.22 40.95
C MET A 1 34.29 39.02 39.56
N ARG A 2 34.58 37.90 38.89
CA ARG A 2 34.00 37.56 37.57
C ARG A 2 33.04 36.40 37.81
N ILE A 3 31.77 36.65 37.62
CA ILE A 3 30.69 35.64 37.74
C ILE A 3 30.56 34.99 36.38
N LEU A 4 30.91 33.68 36.30
CA LEU A 4 30.65 32.82 35.14
C LEU A 4 29.21 32.36 35.19
N TYR A 5 28.39 32.74 34.21
CA TYR A 5 27.08 32.14 33.94
C TYR A 5 27.26 30.90 33.06
N LEU A 6 27.08 29.72 33.64
CA LEU A 6 26.90 28.47 32.98
C LEU A 6 25.46 28.36 32.50
N VAL A 7 25.25 28.56 31.19
CA VAL A 7 23.96 28.28 30.56
C VAL A 7 23.93 26.80 30.20
N ALA A 8 23.21 26.01 30.95
CA ALA A 8 22.91 24.61 30.66
C ALA A 8 21.89 24.56 29.53
N LEU A 9 22.33 24.21 28.32
CA LEU A 9 21.45 23.87 27.18
C LEU A 9 20.81 22.50 27.46
N LEU A 10 19.57 22.51 27.91
CA LEU A 10 18.70 21.32 27.95
C LEU A 10 18.27 21.04 26.50
N VAL A 11 18.95 20.08 25.88
CA VAL A 11 18.51 19.49 24.61
C VAL A 11 17.31 18.59 24.92
N LEU A 12 16.12 19.11 24.72
CA LEU A 12 14.89 18.35 24.71
C LEU A 12 14.89 17.45 23.44
N SER A 13 15.35 16.22 23.57
CA SER A 13 15.14 15.20 22.57
C SER A 13 13.64 14.91 22.46
N LYS A 14 13.00 15.46 21.43
CA LYS A 14 11.65 15.08 21.03
C LYS A 14 11.73 13.64 20.50
N SER A 15 11.41 12.67 21.33
CA SER A 15 11.11 11.32 20.88
C SER A 15 9.83 11.37 20.04
N ALA A 16 9.97 11.35 18.73
CA ALA A 16 8.84 11.14 17.83
C ALA A 16 8.35 9.71 18.04
N TYR A 17 7.25 9.53 18.75
CA TYR A 17 6.52 8.27 18.80
C TYR A 17 5.81 8.09 17.46
N GLY A 18 6.52 7.58 16.45
CA GLY A 18 5.91 7.05 15.24
C GLY A 18 5.25 5.71 15.55
N MET A 19 3.94 5.57 15.38
CA MET A 19 3.31 4.25 15.30
C MET A 19 3.92 3.53 14.10
N GLY A 20 4.33 2.28 14.28
CA GLY A 20 5.04 1.50 13.25
C GLY A 20 6.45 1.09 13.67
N THR A 21 6.70 1.02 14.98
CA THR A 21 7.94 0.49 15.55
C THR A 21 7.85 -1.03 15.69
N ALA A 22 9.00 -1.70 15.81
CA ALA A 22 9.05 -3.13 16.14
C ALA A 22 8.24 -3.50 17.39
N GLN A 23 8.07 -2.56 18.34
CA GLN A 23 7.28 -2.75 19.54
C GLN A 23 5.77 -2.79 19.25
N ASP A 24 5.30 -2.04 18.27
CA ASP A 24 3.90 -2.08 17.84
C ASP A 24 3.57 -3.41 17.18
N CYS A 25 4.50 -3.94 16.36
CA CYS A 25 4.40 -5.29 15.81
C CYS A 25 4.34 -6.35 16.94
N ALA A 26 5.18 -6.22 17.97
CA ALA A 26 5.22 -7.17 19.08
C ALA A 26 3.91 -7.26 19.88
N ARG A 27 3.06 -6.23 19.84
CA ARG A 27 1.77 -6.19 20.52
C ARG A 27 0.63 -6.86 19.76
N MET A 28 0.87 -7.30 18.53
CA MET A 28 -0.15 -7.99 17.74
C MET A 28 -0.36 -9.41 18.26
N PHE A 29 -1.62 -9.77 18.53
CA PHE A 29 -2.00 -11.05 19.12
C PHE A 29 -1.91 -12.23 18.13
N VAL A 30 -2.09 -11.96 16.85
CA VAL A 30 -2.05 -12.97 15.80
C VAL A 30 -0.64 -13.06 15.24
N ASP A 31 -0.02 -14.24 15.32
CA ASP A 31 1.39 -14.44 14.93
C ASP A 31 1.66 -14.08 13.47
N THR A 32 0.74 -14.39 12.57
CA THR A 32 0.87 -14.07 11.15
C THR A 32 0.78 -12.56 10.88
N GLU A 33 -0.07 -11.84 11.60
CA GLU A 33 -0.17 -10.38 11.49
C GLU A 33 1.10 -9.73 12.07
N ARG A 34 1.60 -10.25 13.19
CA ARG A 34 2.84 -9.79 13.81
C ARG A 34 4.04 -9.99 12.89
N LEU A 35 4.18 -11.17 12.30
CA LEU A 35 5.25 -11.46 11.34
C LEU A 35 5.16 -10.55 10.12
N ALA A 36 3.95 -10.38 9.57
CA ALA A 36 3.71 -9.46 8.46
C ALA A 36 4.16 -8.03 8.77
N CYS A 37 3.89 -7.56 9.98
CA CYS A 37 4.30 -6.25 10.44
C CYS A 37 5.84 -6.12 10.51
N TYR A 38 6.53 -7.11 11.08
CA TYR A 38 7.99 -7.12 11.15
C TYR A 38 8.64 -7.14 9.76
N ASP A 39 8.14 -7.97 8.87
CA ASP A 39 8.74 -8.09 7.55
C ASP A 39 8.64 -6.78 6.74
N VAL A 40 7.57 -5.99 6.90
CA VAL A 40 7.49 -4.66 6.26
C VAL A 40 8.47 -3.66 6.90
N LEU A 41 8.70 -3.75 8.21
CA LEU A 41 9.62 -2.85 8.90
C LEU A 41 11.10 -3.15 8.63
N PHE A 42 11.44 -4.42 8.42
CA PHE A 42 12.80 -4.90 8.31
C PHE A 42 13.14 -5.48 6.93
N GLN A 43 12.36 -5.17 5.90
CA GLN A 43 12.79 -5.50 4.54
C GLN A 43 14.18 -4.86 4.31
N PRO A 44 15.19 -5.66 3.95
CA PRO A 44 16.48 -5.09 3.57
C PRO A 44 16.24 -4.14 2.39
N LYS A 45 16.71 -2.91 2.50
CA LYS A 45 16.82 -2.04 1.32
C LYS A 45 17.73 -2.80 0.37
N GLU A 46 17.21 -3.26 -0.76
CA GLU A 46 18.07 -3.73 -1.83
C GLU A 46 19.02 -2.58 -2.19
N GLU A 47 20.33 -2.87 -2.15
CA GLU A 47 21.34 -1.90 -2.56
C GLU A 47 21.00 -1.44 -3.97
N GLU A 48 20.91 -0.11 -4.10
CA GLU A 48 20.63 0.64 -5.32
C GLU A 48 21.52 0.13 -6.46
N LYS A 49 21.03 -0.85 -7.21
CA LYS A 49 21.59 -1.16 -8.51
C LYS A 49 21.26 0.04 -9.39
N ASP A 50 22.31 0.58 -9.99
CA ASP A 50 22.29 1.56 -11.10
C ASP A 50 21.50 0.95 -12.30
N GLU A 51 20.24 0.67 -12.10
CA GLU A 51 19.34 0.17 -13.11
C GLU A 51 18.72 1.39 -13.78
N LYS A 52 19.11 1.58 -15.02
CA LYS A 52 18.60 2.60 -15.94
C LYS A 52 17.09 2.73 -15.73
N GLU A 53 16.69 3.80 -15.07
CA GLU A 53 15.33 4.08 -14.63
C GLU A 53 14.37 3.92 -15.82
N LEU A 54 13.70 2.77 -15.90
CA LEU A 54 12.64 2.58 -16.89
C LEU A 54 11.52 3.56 -16.55
N PRO A 55 10.95 4.26 -17.53
CA PRO A 55 9.85 5.17 -17.26
C PRO A 55 8.69 4.37 -16.67
N ILE A 56 8.24 4.78 -15.48
CA ILE A 56 7.08 4.22 -14.83
C ILE A 56 5.87 4.61 -15.65
N VAL A 57 5.14 3.62 -16.09
CA VAL A 57 3.98 3.83 -16.94
C VAL A 57 2.73 3.34 -16.22
N TRP A 58 1.95 4.29 -15.74
CA TRP A 58 0.57 4.05 -15.41
C TRP A 58 -0.22 3.85 -16.70
N GLU A 59 -0.82 2.70 -16.87
CA GLU A 59 -1.59 2.36 -18.06
C GLU A 59 -3.09 2.53 -17.83
N TYR A 60 -3.78 3.09 -18.81
CA TYR A 60 -5.24 3.08 -18.83
C TYR A 60 -5.70 1.83 -19.57
N ILE A 61 -6.37 0.95 -18.85
CA ILE A 61 -6.95 -0.27 -19.41
C ILE A 61 -8.46 -0.11 -19.42
N ASN A 62 -9.09 -0.28 -20.59
CA ASN A 62 -10.55 -0.30 -20.65
C ASN A 62 -11.06 -1.65 -20.16
N HIS A 63 -11.70 -1.65 -19.01
CA HIS A 63 -12.31 -2.83 -18.41
C HIS A 63 -13.83 -2.70 -18.42
N ASN A 64 -14.52 -3.43 -19.30
CA ASN A 64 -15.97 -3.41 -19.45
C ASN A 64 -16.56 -2.00 -19.72
N GLY A 65 -15.90 -1.20 -20.57
CA GLY A 65 -16.34 0.12 -20.96
C GLY A 65 -15.98 1.24 -19.98
N ARG A 66 -15.19 0.95 -18.94
CA ARG A 66 -14.65 1.93 -17.99
C ARG A 66 -13.14 1.97 -18.05
N ASP A 67 -12.58 3.14 -17.94
CA ASP A 67 -11.14 3.30 -17.88
C ASP A 67 -10.64 3.02 -16.47
N VAL A 68 -9.65 2.15 -16.38
CA VAL A 68 -9.00 1.76 -15.13
C VAL A 68 -7.53 2.09 -15.25
N LEU A 69 -7.02 2.82 -14.29
CA LEU A 69 -5.61 3.09 -14.16
C LEU A 69 -4.92 1.90 -13.52
N THR A 70 -3.93 1.34 -14.17
CA THR A 70 -3.24 0.12 -13.74
C THR A 70 -1.74 0.33 -13.68
N ILE A 71 -1.10 -0.25 -12.68
CA ILE A 71 0.34 -0.43 -12.61
C ILE A 71 0.68 -1.86 -12.19
N ILE A 72 1.69 -2.42 -12.83
CA ILE A 72 2.17 -3.78 -12.56
C ILE A 72 3.20 -3.70 -11.43
N GLY A 73 3.11 -4.61 -10.47
CA GLY A 73 4.06 -4.71 -9.36
C GLY A 73 5.44 -5.14 -9.82
N GLN A 74 6.44 -4.69 -9.08
CA GLN A 74 7.85 -4.99 -9.38
C GLN A 74 8.23 -6.42 -8.98
N ASP A 75 7.59 -6.96 -7.95
CA ASP A 75 7.90 -8.27 -7.39
C ASP A 75 7.06 -9.38 -8.01
N ASN A 76 7.64 -10.58 -8.05
CA ASN A 76 6.90 -11.77 -8.41
C ASN A 76 6.18 -12.35 -7.19
N VAL A 77 4.86 -12.41 -7.24
CA VAL A 77 4.03 -13.11 -6.25
C VAL A 77 4.00 -14.60 -6.59
N LEU A 78 4.36 -15.45 -5.65
CA LEU A 78 4.26 -16.90 -5.84
C LEU A 78 2.79 -17.31 -5.91
N THR A 79 2.41 -17.96 -6.99
CA THR A 79 1.07 -18.52 -7.22
C THR A 79 1.16 -20.03 -7.42
N ARG A 80 0.02 -20.73 -7.37
CA ARG A 80 -0.01 -22.17 -7.67
C ARG A 80 0.47 -22.51 -9.10
N ASN A 81 0.36 -21.55 -10.02
CA ASN A 81 0.73 -21.72 -11.43
C ASN A 81 2.12 -21.12 -11.75
N GLY A 82 2.90 -20.80 -10.74
CA GLY A 82 4.21 -20.16 -10.87
C GLY A 82 4.25 -18.74 -10.29
N ALA A 83 5.27 -17.98 -10.66
CA ALA A 83 5.40 -16.59 -10.26
C ALA A 83 4.55 -15.70 -11.19
N ALA A 84 3.81 -14.75 -10.63
CA ALA A 84 3.09 -13.71 -11.35
C ALA A 84 3.31 -12.37 -10.66
N GLN A 85 3.30 -11.28 -11.42
CA GLN A 85 3.30 -9.94 -10.83
C GLN A 85 1.89 -9.61 -10.36
N ALA A 86 1.78 -8.83 -9.28
CA ALA A 86 0.50 -8.30 -8.86
C ALA A 86 0.17 -7.04 -9.65
N ASP A 87 -1.10 -6.78 -9.92
CA ASP A 87 -1.56 -5.53 -10.50
C ASP A 87 -2.30 -4.68 -9.46
N LEU A 88 -1.97 -3.40 -9.42
CA LEU A 88 -2.69 -2.39 -8.66
C LEU A 88 -3.56 -1.59 -9.62
N HIS A 89 -4.84 -1.51 -9.31
CA HIS A 89 -5.84 -0.83 -10.11
C HIS A 89 -6.50 0.30 -9.34
N ILE A 90 -6.75 1.42 -10.01
CA ILE A 90 -7.56 2.53 -9.52
C ILE A 90 -8.59 2.86 -10.59
N GLY A 91 -9.86 2.84 -10.25
CA GLY A 91 -10.93 3.09 -11.21
C GLY A 91 -12.16 3.70 -10.57
N CYS A 92 -13.09 4.13 -11.43
CA CYS A 92 -14.41 4.57 -11.02
C CYS A 92 -15.39 3.39 -11.13
N ILE A 93 -15.87 2.88 -10.00
CA ILE A 93 -16.83 1.78 -9.94
C ILE A 93 -18.07 2.25 -9.18
N ASP A 94 -19.24 2.21 -9.83
CA ASP A 94 -20.51 2.67 -9.28
C ASP A 94 -20.41 4.09 -8.69
N ASP A 95 -19.78 5.02 -9.44
CA ASP A 95 -19.50 6.42 -9.08
C ASP A 95 -18.61 6.58 -7.82
N GLN A 96 -17.87 5.53 -7.47
CA GLN A 96 -16.93 5.52 -6.36
C GLN A 96 -15.52 5.29 -6.85
N ILE A 97 -14.56 6.11 -6.38
CA ILE A 97 -13.15 5.81 -6.61
C ILE A 97 -12.80 4.56 -5.80
N SER A 98 -12.37 3.55 -6.49
CA SER A 98 -11.99 2.26 -5.94
C SER A 98 -10.52 1.97 -6.17
N ILE A 99 -9.86 1.33 -5.20
CA ILE A 99 -8.50 0.82 -5.32
C ILE A 99 -8.53 -0.68 -5.06
N TYR A 100 -7.95 -1.47 -5.97
CA TYR A 100 -8.00 -2.92 -5.85
C TYR A 100 -6.76 -3.58 -6.44
N LEU A 101 -6.54 -4.81 -6.01
CA LEU A 101 -5.37 -5.64 -6.31
C LEU A 101 -5.81 -6.93 -6.97
N ASP A 102 -5.13 -7.32 -8.02
CA ASP A 102 -5.14 -8.67 -8.58
C ASP A 102 -3.79 -9.34 -8.29
N PHE A 103 -3.82 -10.39 -7.48
CA PHE A 103 -2.65 -11.22 -7.20
C PHE A 103 -2.59 -12.46 -8.13
N PHE A 104 -3.42 -12.50 -9.18
CA PHE A 104 -3.53 -13.61 -10.12
C PHE A 104 -3.76 -14.98 -9.44
N LYS A 105 -4.30 -14.97 -8.25
CA LYS A 105 -4.69 -16.16 -7.50
C LYS A 105 -5.99 -15.93 -6.74
N ARG A 106 -6.69 -17.01 -6.44
CA ARG A 106 -7.86 -16.90 -5.59
C ARG A 106 -7.43 -16.45 -4.19
N MET A 107 -8.04 -15.38 -3.73
CA MET A 107 -7.83 -14.86 -2.39
C MET A 107 -8.85 -15.49 -1.43
N ASP A 108 -8.34 -16.09 -0.35
CA ASP A 108 -9.18 -16.57 0.72
C ASP A 108 -9.35 -15.47 1.77
N ILE A 109 -10.56 -14.93 1.87
CA ILE A 109 -10.90 -13.99 2.94
C ILE A 109 -11.45 -14.75 4.14
N ASN A 110 -11.25 -14.18 5.32
CA ASN A 110 -11.82 -14.73 6.55
C ASN A 110 -13.35 -14.63 6.55
N GLY A 111 -14.01 -15.33 7.49
CA GLY A 111 -15.47 -15.35 7.61
C GLY A 111 -16.13 -13.99 7.89
N TYR A 112 -15.36 -12.91 8.06
CA TYR A 112 -15.84 -11.55 8.26
C TYR A 112 -16.10 -10.79 6.96
N GLY A 113 -15.84 -11.40 5.79
CA GLY A 113 -16.09 -10.78 4.49
C GLY A 113 -15.04 -9.75 4.03
N TYR A 114 -13.96 -9.57 4.78
CA TYR A 114 -12.85 -8.70 4.43
C TYR A 114 -11.50 -9.31 4.79
N GLN A 115 -10.46 -8.82 4.13
CA GLN A 115 -9.06 -9.12 4.39
C GLN A 115 -8.38 -7.89 5.02
N LYS A 116 -7.60 -8.10 6.08
CA LYS A 116 -6.68 -7.08 6.55
C LYS A 116 -5.47 -7.02 5.62
N VAL A 117 -5.21 -5.85 5.08
CA VAL A 117 -4.08 -5.59 4.20
C VAL A 117 -3.22 -4.51 4.85
N PHE A 118 -1.95 -4.79 5.00
CA PHE A 118 -0.99 -3.82 5.48
C PHE A 118 -0.32 -3.15 4.29
N TYR A 119 -0.11 -1.83 4.38
CA TYR A 119 0.60 -1.10 3.36
C TYR A 119 1.53 -0.05 3.96
N LYS A 120 2.58 0.22 3.25
CA LYS A 120 3.56 1.24 3.57
C LYS A 120 3.91 2.01 2.30
N VAL A 121 3.94 3.33 2.39
CA VAL A 121 4.41 4.21 1.31
C VAL A 121 5.73 4.79 1.75
N ASP A 122 6.78 4.54 0.98
CA ASP A 122 8.16 4.92 1.29
C ASP A 122 8.57 4.49 2.71
N ASP A 123 9.26 5.34 3.43
CA ASP A 123 9.63 5.12 4.84
C ASP A 123 8.56 5.59 5.85
N ARG A 124 7.32 5.84 5.40
CA ARG A 124 6.22 6.30 6.26
C ARG A 124 5.72 5.19 7.19
N VAL A 125 4.84 5.59 8.09
CA VAL A 125 4.21 4.67 9.05
C VAL A 125 3.41 3.59 8.33
N LEU A 126 3.60 2.33 8.78
CA LEU A 126 2.79 1.21 8.34
C LEU A 126 1.32 1.45 8.68
N LYS A 127 0.46 1.30 7.69
CA LYS A 127 -0.99 1.45 7.82
C LYS A 127 -1.70 0.15 7.50
N MET A 128 -2.93 0.02 7.96
CA MET A 128 -3.79 -1.13 7.69
C MET A 128 -5.10 -0.66 7.06
N MET A 129 -5.52 -1.37 6.02
CA MET A 129 -6.81 -1.20 5.39
C MET A 129 -7.57 -2.53 5.36
N LYS A 130 -8.89 -2.45 5.32
CA LYS A 130 -9.77 -3.61 5.11
C LYS A 130 -10.14 -3.65 3.65
N MET A 131 -9.79 -4.74 2.99
CA MET A 131 -10.16 -5.00 1.60
C MET A 131 -11.17 -6.13 1.52
N SER A 132 -12.19 -6.00 0.71
CA SER A 132 -13.17 -7.03 0.44
C SER A 132 -12.99 -7.63 -0.96
N LEU A 133 -13.53 -8.83 -1.18
CA LEU A 133 -13.50 -9.46 -2.50
C LEU A 133 -14.38 -8.70 -3.50
N SER A 134 -13.90 -8.62 -4.73
CA SER A 134 -14.74 -8.27 -5.86
C SER A 134 -15.89 -9.27 -6.04
N ARG A 135 -16.94 -8.89 -6.77
CA ARG A 135 -18.04 -9.80 -7.12
C ARG A 135 -17.56 -11.07 -7.84
N SER A 136 -16.48 -10.98 -8.62
CA SER A 136 -15.86 -12.13 -9.31
C SER A 136 -14.95 -12.97 -8.41
N GLN A 137 -14.69 -12.55 -7.18
CA GLN A 137 -13.77 -13.20 -6.21
C GLN A 137 -12.31 -13.33 -6.69
N LYS A 138 -11.92 -12.56 -7.70
CA LYS A 138 -10.55 -12.59 -8.25
C LYS A 138 -9.66 -11.47 -7.69
N MET A 139 -10.26 -10.37 -7.24
CA MET A 139 -9.58 -9.18 -6.77
C MET A 139 -10.00 -8.85 -5.35
N ILE A 140 -9.15 -8.19 -4.62
CA ILE A 140 -9.47 -7.60 -3.32
C ILE A 140 -9.32 -6.09 -3.42
N GLY A 141 -10.20 -5.35 -2.75
CA GLY A 141 -10.16 -3.90 -2.87
C GLY A 141 -10.95 -3.16 -1.80
N VAL A 142 -10.77 -1.85 -1.85
CA VAL A 142 -11.59 -0.85 -1.18
C VAL A 142 -12.43 -0.18 -2.27
N TRP A 143 -13.74 -0.24 -2.13
CA TRP A 143 -14.68 0.09 -3.20
C TRP A 143 -15.37 1.43 -3.02
N GLU A 144 -15.21 2.06 -1.86
CA GLU A 144 -15.91 3.29 -1.45
C GLU A 144 -14.93 4.46 -1.39
N THR A 145 -15.30 5.61 -1.97
CA THR A 145 -14.43 6.80 -2.08
C THR A 145 -13.92 7.27 -0.73
N ASP A 146 -14.74 7.31 0.31
CA ASP A 146 -14.34 7.78 1.64
C ASP A 146 -13.25 6.90 2.26
N MET A 147 -13.28 5.60 1.94
CA MET A 147 -12.29 4.63 2.42
C MET A 147 -11.02 4.64 1.57
N THR A 148 -11.11 4.96 0.28
CA THR A 148 -9.97 5.01 -0.64
C THR A 148 -9.22 6.32 -0.58
N LYS A 149 -9.89 7.43 -0.30
CA LYS A 149 -9.30 8.78 -0.28
C LYS A 149 -8.02 8.89 0.55
N PRO A 150 -7.94 8.39 1.79
CA PRO A 150 -6.70 8.44 2.57
C PRO A 150 -5.56 7.66 1.92
N VAL A 151 -5.86 6.49 1.35
CA VAL A 151 -4.85 5.65 0.67
C VAL A 151 -4.33 6.36 -0.57
N ILE A 152 -5.21 6.87 -1.42
CA ILE A 152 -4.84 7.60 -2.63
C ILE A 152 -4.02 8.85 -2.30
N THR A 153 -4.35 9.56 -1.23
CA THR A 153 -3.57 10.72 -0.77
C THR A 153 -2.15 10.31 -0.41
N ASP A 154 -1.98 9.20 0.32
CA ASP A 154 -0.65 8.68 0.65
C ASP A 154 0.15 8.32 -0.62
N LEU A 155 -0.49 7.67 -1.60
CA LEU A 155 0.14 7.26 -2.86
C LEU A 155 0.55 8.43 -3.74
N ILE A 156 -0.27 9.48 -3.82
CA ILE A 156 0.01 10.69 -4.62
C ILE A 156 1.27 11.43 -4.13
N GLU A 157 1.56 11.29 -2.84
CA GLU A 157 2.68 11.96 -2.18
C GLU A 157 3.91 11.05 -2.02
N GLY A 158 3.86 9.81 -2.49
CA GLY A 158 4.92 8.82 -2.36
C GLY A 158 5.47 8.33 -3.67
N ASP A 159 6.56 7.60 -3.57
CA ASP A 159 7.27 7.02 -4.70
C ASP A 159 7.09 5.49 -4.75
N GLU A 160 7.11 4.81 -3.63
CA GLU A 160 7.02 3.35 -3.53
C GLU A 160 5.88 2.92 -2.60
N LEU A 161 5.12 1.94 -3.03
CA LEU A 161 4.08 1.29 -2.23
C LEU A 161 4.42 -0.17 -2.02
N VAL A 162 4.56 -0.60 -0.78
CA VAL A 162 4.65 -2.01 -0.40
C VAL A 162 3.33 -2.44 0.22
N ILE A 163 2.72 -3.49 -0.35
CA ILE A 163 1.48 -4.08 0.15
C ILE A 163 1.73 -5.50 0.63
N ARG A 164 1.07 -5.86 1.72
CA ARG A 164 1.09 -7.19 2.30
C ARG A 164 -0.32 -7.64 2.65
N ALA A 165 -0.76 -8.70 2.01
CA ALA A 165 -2.04 -9.34 2.28
C ALA A 165 -1.82 -10.71 2.95
N VAL A 166 -2.45 -10.92 4.12
CA VAL A 166 -2.43 -12.20 4.83
C VAL A 166 -3.73 -12.92 4.56
N GLN A 167 -3.68 -14.05 3.90
CA GLN A 167 -4.85 -14.84 3.53
C GLN A 167 -5.37 -15.68 4.70
N ALA A 168 -6.60 -16.19 4.59
CA ALA A 168 -7.21 -17.02 5.62
C ALA A 168 -6.45 -18.32 5.89
N ASN A 169 -5.76 -18.86 4.88
CA ASN A 169 -4.88 -20.04 5.00
C ASN A 169 -3.46 -19.69 5.50
N HIS A 170 -3.26 -18.47 6.02
CA HIS A 170 -1.98 -17.93 6.50
C HIS A 170 -0.89 -17.74 5.42
N GLU A 171 -1.21 -17.90 4.15
CA GLU A 171 -0.31 -17.48 3.09
C GLU A 171 -0.20 -15.96 3.07
N ILE A 172 1.01 -15.48 2.78
CA ILE A 172 1.31 -14.06 2.67
C ILE A 172 1.56 -13.74 1.20
N SER A 173 0.93 -12.67 0.72
CA SER A 173 1.20 -12.09 -0.59
C SER A 173 1.78 -10.71 -0.40
N ILE A 174 2.94 -10.47 -0.99
CA ILE A 174 3.62 -9.18 -0.96
C ILE A 174 3.68 -8.68 -2.39
N ALA A 175 3.48 -7.38 -2.56
CA ALA A 175 3.69 -6.70 -3.83
C ALA A 175 4.26 -5.31 -3.59
N THR A 176 5.22 -4.92 -4.41
CA THR A 176 5.84 -3.60 -4.43
C THR A 176 5.49 -2.90 -5.73
N PHE A 177 5.08 -1.65 -5.64
CA PHE A 177 4.68 -0.83 -6.78
C PHE A 177 5.43 0.49 -6.76
N ASP A 178 5.94 0.91 -7.91
CA ASP A 178 6.43 2.26 -8.11
C ASP A 178 5.25 3.17 -8.44
N VAL A 179 4.84 4.00 -7.49
CA VAL A 179 3.62 4.82 -7.60
C VAL A 179 3.89 6.25 -8.07
N ARG A 180 5.12 6.56 -8.47
CA ARG A 180 5.46 7.86 -9.01
C ARG A 180 4.56 8.22 -10.20
N GLY A 181 4.23 9.50 -10.33
CA GLY A 181 3.37 9.97 -11.42
C GLY A 181 1.87 9.79 -11.21
N LEU A 182 1.43 9.07 -10.16
CA LEU A 182 0.01 8.85 -9.88
C LEU A 182 -0.78 10.17 -9.81
N LYS A 183 -0.23 11.21 -9.21
CA LYS A 183 -0.88 12.54 -9.12
C LYS A 183 -1.37 13.08 -10.46
N LYS A 184 -0.62 12.81 -11.53
CA LYS A 184 -1.01 13.22 -12.90
C LYS A 184 -1.97 12.20 -13.51
N ALA A 185 -1.66 10.92 -13.35
CA ALA A 185 -2.39 9.84 -13.98
C ALA A 185 -3.82 9.68 -13.44
N ILE A 186 -4.08 9.94 -12.17
CA ILE A 186 -5.41 9.72 -11.56
C ILE A 186 -6.48 10.75 -11.97
N ARG A 187 -6.09 11.88 -12.54
CA ARG A 187 -7.03 12.98 -12.85
C ARG A 187 -8.23 12.59 -13.69
N PRO A 188 -8.10 11.82 -14.79
CA PRO A 188 -9.25 11.37 -15.56
C PRO A 188 -10.23 10.54 -14.74
N ILE A 189 -9.74 9.61 -13.92
CA ILE A 189 -10.56 8.78 -13.05
C ILE A 189 -11.31 9.62 -12.00
N ALA A 190 -10.62 10.60 -11.39
CA ALA A 190 -11.25 11.51 -10.43
C ALA A 190 -12.36 12.35 -11.07
N ASN A 191 -12.16 12.81 -12.31
CA ASN A 191 -13.16 13.55 -13.06
C ASN A 191 -14.38 12.68 -13.40
N GLU A 192 -14.15 11.43 -13.84
CA GLU A 192 -15.21 10.47 -14.16
C GLU A 192 -16.08 10.17 -12.93
N CYS A 193 -15.46 10.03 -11.77
CA CYS A 193 -16.15 9.79 -10.50
C CYS A 193 -16.79 11.02 -9.85
N GLY A 194 -16.77 12.19 -10.50
CA GLY A 194 -17.30 13.41 -9.91
C GLY A 194 -16.53 13.88 -8.66
N ALA A 195 -15.35 13.33 -8.42
CA ALA A 195 -14.49 13.64 -7.27
C ALA A 195 -13.63 14.88 -7.54
N THR A 196 -14.19 15.89 -8.24
CA THR A 196 -13.51 17.16 -8.47
C THR A 196 -13.58 18.01 -7.21
N SER A 197 -12.49 18.04 -6.48
CA SER A 197 -11.88 19.14 -5.70
C SER A 197 -11.15 18.68 -4.47
#